data_cd504f4b6ee6e2ec9e3e0f44200d3d08
#
_entry.id   cd504f4b6ee6e2ec9e3e0f44200d3d08
#
_cell.length_a   1.000
_cell.length_b   1.000
_cell.length_c   1.000
_cell.angle_alpha   90.00
_cell.angle_beta   90.00
_cell.angle_gamma   90.00
#
_symmetry.space_group_name_H-M   'P 1'
#
loop_
_entity.id
_entity.type
_entity.pdbx_description
1 polymer ?
#
loop_
_entity_poly.entity_id
_entity_poly.type
_entity_poly.pdbx_seq_one_letter_code
_entity_poly.pdbx_strand_id
1 'polypeptide(L)'
;MATVAITGAARGIAFELVKQHLAAGDRVYALARNPDESGPLGALAASSGGKVTVHAMDVGSDASVAQGAAATGSDPIDVLYNVAGVVGPMEGIAGLGGWGDFDTVVEINLKGPYRVLKAFLPRLKSGSKVINVSSQLAASTWPYGGFYAYGATKAGMARMMRSVAADLKDQGIVIGIVHPGYVQTDMSGPEAEITPEASAAGIRKLAAEWTLEHSGDFYKWNGEPHAW
;
A
#
# COMPACT_ATOMS: atom_id res chain seq x y z
N MET A 1 -4.95 -11.67 -17.27
CA MET A 1 -4.38 -12.26 -16.03
C MET A 1 -3.14 -11.47 -15.69
N ALA A 2 -3.19 -10.72 -14.61
CA ALA A 2 -2.07 -9.91 -14.13
C ALA A 2 -1.33 -10.63 -12.99
N THR A 3 -0.07 -10.26 -12.76
CA THR A 3 0.72 -10.66 -11.59
C THR A 3 0.83 -9.48 -10.65
N VAL A 4 0.32 -9.64 -9.43
CA VAL A 4 0.13 -8.56 -8.48
C VAL A 4 0.88 -8.86 -7.18
N ALA A 5 1.55 -7.88 -6.60
CA ALA A 5 2.14 -7.96 -5.27
C ALA A 5 1.47 -6.94 -4.33
N ILE A 6 1.07 -7.39 -3.13
CA ILE A 6 0.29 -6.57 -2.18
C ILE A 6 0.91 -6.66 -0.79
N THR A 7 1.38 -5.54 -0.23
CA THR A 7 1.92 -5.48 1.13
C THR A 7 0.79 -5.27 2.16
N GLY A 8 0.96 -5.81 3.38
CA GLY A 8 -0.05 -5.71 4.43
C GLY A 8 -1.29 -6.58 4.20
N ALA A 9 -1.16 -7.65 3.42
CA ALA A 9 -2.25 -8.43 2.82
C ALA A 9 -3.16 -9.18 3.82
N ALA A 10 -2.79 -9.26 5.11
CA ALA A 10 -3.50 -10.10 6.07
C ALA A 10 -4.89 -9.57 6.49
N ARG A 11 -5.20 -8.29 6.26
CA ARG A 11 -6.45 -7.65 6.72
C ARG A 11 -6.81 -6.38 5.95
N GLY A 12 -8.01 -5.87 6.21
CA GLY A 12 -8.49 -4.57 5.72
C GLY A 12 -8.45 -4.43 4.21
N ILE A 13 -8.11 -3.25 3.72
CA ILE A 13 -8.09 -2.91 2.28
C ILE A 13 -7.19 -3.86 1.49
N ALA A 14 -6.02 -4.22 2.04
CA ALA A 14 -5.08 -5.09 1.35
C ALA A 14 -5.63 -6.51 1.17
N PHE A 15 -6.31 -7.06 2.17
CA PHE A 15 -6.96 -8.36 2.06
C PHE A 15 -8.09 -8.34 1.02
N GLU A 16 -8.87 -7.27 0.97
CA GLU A 16 -9.91 -7.11 -0.05
C GLU A 16 -9.32 -7.00 -1.45
N LEU A 17 -8.20 -6.31 -1.63
CA LEU A 17 -7.47 -6.31 -2.91
C LEU A 17 -7.06 -7.71 -3.32
N VAL A 18 -6.55 -8.56 -2.39
CA VAL A 18 -6.22 -9.96 -2.67
C VAL A 18 -7.45 -10.72 -3.18
N LYS A 19 -8.59 -10.61 -2.48
CA LYS A 19 -9.85 -11.27 -2.88
C LYS A 19 -10.32 -10.84 -4.27
N GLN A 20 -10.31 -9.54 -4.54
CA GLN A 20 -10.78 -9.00 -5.81
C GLN A 20 -9.87 -9.33 -6.98
N HIS A 21 -8.55 -9.38 -6.79
CA HIS A 21 -7.61 -9.83 -7.82
C HIS A 21 -7.73 -11.34 -8.06
N LEU A 22 -7.89 -12.15 -7.00
CA LEU A 22 -8.16 -13.58 -7.15
C LEU A 22 -9.46 -13.82 -7.95
N ALA A 23 -10.54 -13.11 -7.63
CA ALA A 23 -11.81 -13.22 -8.34
C ALA A 23 -11.70 -12.82 -9.82
N ALA A 24 -10.79 -11.89 -10.17
CA ALA A 24 -10.47 -11.52 -11.54
C ALA A 24 -9.57 -12.56 -12.26
N GLY A 25 -9.13 -13.61 -11.56
CA GLY A 25 -8.26 -14.64 -12.10
C GLY A 25 -6.77 -14.29 -12.10
N ASP A 26 -6.37 -13.20 -11.45
CA ASP A 26 -4.98 -12.76 -11.35
C ASP A 26 -4.16 -13.65 -10.42
N ARG A 27 -2.82 -13.63 -10.59
CA ARG A 27 -1.86 -14.20 -9.64
C ARG A 27 -1.52 -13.14 -8.61
N VAL A 28 -1.55 -13.51 -7.32
CA VAL A 28 -1.31 -12.58 -6.21
C VAL A 28 -0.21 -13.09 -5.30
N TYR A 29 0.82 -12.28 -5.12
CA TYR A 29 1.81 -12.40 -4.06
C TYR A 29 1.31 -11.57 -2.87
N ALA A 30 0.75 -12.23 -1.87
CA ALA A 30 0.22 -11.61 -0.65
C ALA A 30 1.34 -11.52 0.40
N LEU A 31 1.78 -10.30 0.70
CA LEU A 31 2.92 -10.03 1.58
C LEU A 31 2.40 -9.57 2.95
N ALA A 32 2.68 -10.33 3.99
CA ALA A 32 2.24 -10.05 5.36
C ALA A 32 3.40 -10.16 6.35
N ARG A 33 3.44 -9.31 7.39
CA ARG A 33 4.52 -9.33 8.39
C ARG A 33 4.61 -10.67 9.14
N ASN A 34 3.46 -11.15 9.58
CA ASN A 34 3.32 -12.43 10.29
C ASN A 34 2.20 -13.22 9.60
N PRO A 35 2.51 -13.95 8.52
CA PRO A 35 1.49 -14.76 7.85
C PRO A 35 1.03 -15.88 8.77
N ASP A 36 -0.30 -16.04 8.87
CA ASP A 36 -0.96 -17.11 9.61
C ASP A 36 -1.65 -18.03 8.60
N GLU A 37 -1.18 -19.25 8.49
CA GLU A 37 -1.74 -20.26 7.57
C GLU A 37 -3.17 -20.65 7.96
N SER A 38 -3.52 -20.57 9.24
CA SER A 38 -4.86 -20.87 9.75
C SER A 38 -5.82 -19.66 9.68
N GLY A 39 -5.28 -18.47 9.42
CA GLY A 39 -6.05 -17.24 9.32
C GLY A 39 -6.76 -17.08 7.96
N PRO A 40 -7.59 -16.04 7.82
CA PRO A 40 -8.37 -15.80 6.59
C PRO A 40 -7.53 -15.76 5.30
N LEU A 41 -6.33 -15.18 5.36
CA LEU A 41 -5.44 -15.09 4.20
C LEU A 41 -4.88 -16.47 3.82
N GLY A 42 -4.48 -17.29 4.82
CA GLY A 42 -4.01 -18.66 4.59
C GLY A 42 -5.10 -19.53 4.00
N ALA A 43 -6.32 -19.49 4.54
CA ALA A 43 -7.48 -20.20 4.01
C ALA A 43 -7.81 -19.80 2.56
N LEU A 44 -7.73 -18.49 2.23
CA LEU A 44 -7.92 -17.99 0.87
C LEU A 44 -6.84 -18.53 -0.07
N ALA A 45 -5.58 -18.51 0.36
CA ALA A 45 -4.47 -19.05 -0.43
C ALA A 45 -4.64 -20.54 -0.72
N ALA A 46 -4.98 -21.34 0.30
CA ALA A 46 -5.21 -22.78 0.16
C ALA A 46 -6.32 -23.11 -0.84
N SER A 47 -7.39 -22.30 -0.89
CA SER A 47 -8.51 -22.49 -1.81
C SER A 47 -8.31 -21.88 -3.20
N SER A 48 -7.23 -21.13 -3.41
CA SER A 48 -6.99 -20.34 -4.65
C SER A 48 -6.49 -21.17 -5.84
N GLY A 49 -6.20 -22.46 -5.67
CA GLY A 49 -5.56 -23.28 -6.71
C GLY A 49 -4.15 -22.78 -7.08
N GLY A 50 -3.42 -22.20 -6.13
CA GLY A 50 -2.05 -21.70 -6.32
C GLY A 50 -1.97 -20.30 -6.93
N LYS A 51 -3.10 -19.62 -7.15
CA LYS A 51 -3.12 -18.23 -7.66
C LYS A 51 -2.73 -17.20 -6.60
N VAL A 52 -2.99 -17.47 -5.33
CA VAL A 52 -2.53 -16.67 -4.20
C VAL A 52 -1.43 -17.41 -3.48
N THR A 53 -0.27 -16.78 -3.32
CA THR A 53 0.81 -17.28 -2.47
C THR A 53 1.11 -16.25 -1.38
N VAL A 54 1.35 -16.74 -0.16
CA VAL A 54 1.57 -15.88 1.01
C VAL A 54 3.04 -15.93 1.40
N HIS A 55 3.64 -14.76 1.59
CA HIS A 55 5.05 -14.62 1.94
C HIS A 55 5.22 -13.65 3.11
N ALA A 56 6.17 -13.97 3.99
CA ALA A 56 6.54 -13.08 5.09
C ALA A 56 7.26 -11.84 4.57
N MET A 57 6.79 -10.65 4.98
CA MET A 57 7.46 -9.38 4.69
C MET A 57 7.10 -8.33 5.74
N ASP A 58 8.09 -7.90 6.52
CA ASP A 58 8.02 -6.69 7.33
C ASP A 58 8.63 -5.54 6.53
N VAL A 59 7.79 -4.59 6.10
CA VAL A 59 8.23 -3.42 5.31
C VAL A 59 9.13 -2.46 6.09
N GLY A 60 9.16 -2.58 7.42
CA GLY A 60 10.07 -1.83 8.29
C GLY A 60 11.51 -2.36 8.30
N SER A 61 11.79 -3.51 7.68
CA SER A 61 13.08 -4.18 7.70
C SER A 61 13.63 -4.43 6.29
N ASP A 62 14.82 -3.89 6.01
CA ASP A 62 15.51 -4.10 4.71
C ASP A 62 15.73 -5.59 4.42
N ALA A 63 16.17 -6.36 5.43
CA ALA A 63 16.42 -7.78 5.27
C ALA A 63 15.13 -8.57 5.00
N SER A 64 14.04 -8.24 5.73
CA SER A 64 12.74 -8.90 5.53
C SER A 64 12.15 -8.59 4.16
N VAL A 65 12.27 -7.35 3.69
CA VAL A 65 11.81 -6.96 2.35
C VAL A 65 12.59 -7.67 1.27
N ALA A 66 13.92 -7.76 1.39
CA ALA A 66 14.74 -8.48 0.42
C ALA A 66 14.39 -9.98 0.37
N GLN A 67 14.22 -10.62 1.53
CA GLN A 67 13.83 -12.04 1.63
C GLN A 67 12.43 -12.28 1.08
N GLY A 68 11.46 -11.46 1.47
CA GLY A 68 10.08 -11.58 0.99
C GLY A 68 9.95 -11.37 -0.51
N ALA A 69 10.65 -10.39 -1.08
CA ALA A 69 10.68 -10.17 -2.52
C ALA A 69 11.31 -11.36 -3.28
N ALA A 70 12.43 -11.89 -2.78
CA ALA A 70 13.08 -13.07 -3.37
C ALA A 70 12.18 -14.32 -3.31
N ALA A 71 11.44 -14.52 -2.22
CA ALA A 71 10.52 -15.64 -2.05
C ALA A 71 9.36 -15.64 -3.05
N THR A 72 9.01 -14.51 -3.65
CA THR A 72 7.99 -14.42 -4.71
C THR A 72 8.51 -14.78 -6.11
N GLY A 73 9.78 -15.19 -6.24
CA GLY A 73 10.37 -15.58 -7.53
C GLY A 73 10.76 -14.38 -8.40
N SER A 74 10.86 -14.62 -9.72
CA SER A 74 11.40 -13.63 -10.69
C SER A 74 10.39 -13.17 -11.74
N ASP A 75 9.14 -13.65 -11.70
CA ASP A 75 8.12 -13.25 -12.68
C ASP A 75 7.90 -11.73 -12.66
N PRO A 76 7.69 -11.09 -13.82
CA PRO A 76 7.34 -9.68 -13.89
C PRO A 76 6.11 -9.34 -13.05
N ILE A 77 6.12 -8.18 -12.44
CA ILE A 77 4.99 -7.64 -11.65
C ILE A 77 4.26 -6.59 -12.47
N ASP A 78 2.98 -6.80 -12.68
CA ASP A 78 2.13 -5.84 -13.40
C ASP A 78 1.63 -4.73 -12.46
N VAL A 79 1.28 -5.09 -11.21
CA VAL A 79 0.86 -4.09 -10.20
C VAL A 79 1.46 -4.41 -8.83
N LEU A 80 2.13 -3.43 -8.24
CA LEU A 80 2.62 -3.45 -6.86
C LEU A 80 1.76 -2.52 -6.00
N TYR A 81 1.12 -3.04 -4.95
CA TYR A 81 0.37 -2.25 -3.99
C TYR A 81 1.13 -2.12 -2.67
N ASN A 82 1.55 -0.91 -2.34
CA ASN A 82 2.07 -0.52 -1.04
C ASN A 82 0.90 -0.10 -0.13
N VAL A 83 0.35 -1.05 0.63
CA VAL A 83 -0.80 -0.83 1.53
C VAL A 83 -0.40 -0.91 3.00
N ALA A 84 0.65 -1.68 3.32
CA ALA A 84 1.14 -1.82 4.69
C ALA A 84 1.37 -0.45 5.36
N GLY A 85 0.85 -0.30 6.58
CA GLY A 85 1.00 0.93 7.34
C GLY A 85 0.51 0.80 8.78
N VAL A 86 0.92 1.73 9.62
CA VAL A 86 0.52 1.85 11.03
C VAL A 86 0.14 3.30 11.33
N VAL A 87 -0.76 3.53 12.30
CA VAL A 87 -1.19 4.87 12.67
C VAL A 87 -0.22 5.56 13.65
N GLY A 88 0.37 4.79 14.56
CA GLY A 88 1.24 5.32 15.62
C GLY A 88 0.48 6.16 16.66
N PRO A 89 1.17 7.07 17.38
CA PRO A 89 0.55 7.96 18.36
C PRO A 89 -0.48 8.89 17.74
N MET A 90 -1.65 9.02 18.37
CA MET A 90 -2.77 9.85 17.89
C MET A 90 -2.96 11.14 18.72
N GLU A 91 -2.29 11.22 19.86
CA GLU A 91 -2.41 12.27 20.84
C GLU A 91 -2.00 13.64 20.28
N GLY A 92 -2.54 14.70 20.88
CA GLY A 92 -2.09 16.07 20.62
C GLY A 92 -0.69 16.34 21.19
N ILE A 93 -0.14 17.54 20.92
CA ILE A 93 1.26 17.90 21.23
C ILE A 93 1.62 17.70 22.71
N ALA A 94 0.68 17.90 23.63
CA ALA A 94 0.91 17.73 25.06
C ALA A 94 1.01 16.26 25.50
N GLY A 95 0.42 15.34 24.75
CA GLY A 95 0.41 13.91 25.01
C GLY A 95 1.41 13.11 24.17
N LEU A 96 2.17 13.80 23.29
CA LEU A 96 3.14 13.13 22.42
C LEU A 96 4.21 12.45 23.28
N GLY A 97 4.25 11.10 23.21
CA GLY A 97 5.20 10.26 23.93
C GLY A 97 6.62 10.33 23.38
N GLY A 98 7.40 9.28 23.64
CA GLY A 98 8.78 9.20 23.15
C GLY A 98 8.90 9.02 21.64
N TRP A 99 10.10 9.31 21.11
CA TRP A 99 10.39 9.24 19.68
C TRP A 99 10.35 7.81 19.10
N GLY A 100 10.43 6.76 19.92
CA GLY A 100 10.47 5.38 19.41
C GLY A 100 9.24 4.96 18.61
N ASP A 101 8.05 5.39 19.04
CA ASP A 101 6.82 5.14 18.28
C ASP A 101 6.77 5.95 16.98
N PHE A 102 7.27 7.20 17.04
CA PHE A 102 7.42 8.04 15.85
C PHE A 102 8.37 7.40 14.82
N ASP A 103 9.52 6.93 15.28
CA ASP A 103 10.52 6.25 14.44
C ASP A 103 9.93 5.00 13.78
N THR A 104 9.13 4.22 14.51
CA THR A 104 8.43 3.05 13.96
C THR A 104 7.49 3.44 12.82
N VAL A 105 6.75 4.54 12.97
CA VAL A 105 5.85 5.03 11.91
C VAL A 105 6.64 5.50 10.69
N VAL A 106 7.79 6.17 10.89
CA VAL A 106 8.71 6.57 9.82
C VAL A 106 9.24 5.35 9.06
N GLU A 107 9.71 4.32 9.78
CA GLU A 107 10.25 3.11 9.16
C GLU A 107 9.22 2.39 8.30
N ILE A 108 7.97 2.30 8.77
CA ILE A 108 6.92 1.55 8.08
C ILE A 108 6.24 2.39 6.99
N ASN A 109 5.75 3.59 7.32
CA ASN A 109 4.89 4.35 6.42
C ASN A 109 5.65 5.16 5.37
N LEU A 110 6.87 5.62 5.70
CA LEU A 110 7.69 6.45 4.80
C LEU A 110 8.72 5.62 4.06
N LYS A 111 9.60 4.93 4.81
CA LYS A 111 10.68 4.16 4.20
C LYS A 111 10.21 2.83 3.62
N GLY A 112 9.20 2.19 4.23
CA GLY A 112 8.67 0.89 3.81
C GLY A 112 8.26 0.83 2.33
N PRO A 113 7.37 1.72 1.84
CA PRO A 113 6.99 1.74 0.42
C PRO A 113 8.17 1.90 -0.55
N TYR A 114 9.19 2.68 -0.16
CA TYR A 114 10.40 2.85 -0.96
C TYR A 114 11.28 1.60 -0.97
N ARG A 115 11.47 0.93 0.19
CA ARG A 115 12.18 -0.35 0.28
C ARG A 115 11.54 -1.40 -0.61
N VAL A 116 10.22 -1.54 -0.50
CA VAL A 116 9.45 -2.51 -1.29
C VAL A 116 9.58 -2.21 -2.78
N LEU A 117 9.36 -0.96 -3.19
CA LEU A 117 9.54 -0.55 -4.58
C LEU A 117 10.94 -0.91 -5.07
N LYS A 118 12.00 -0.56 -4.32
CA LYS A 118 13.39 -0.85 -4.69
C LYS A 118 13.65 -2.35 -4.86
N ALA A 119 13.08 -3.19 -3.99
CA ALA A 119 13.23 -4.64 -4.06
C ALA A 119 12.52 -5.25 -5.29
N PHE A 120 11.36 -4.71 -5.66
CA PHE A 120 10.60 -5.18 -6.82
C PHE A 120 10.98 -4.48 -8.14
N LEU A 121 11.76 -3.39 -8.11
CA LEU A 121 12.10 -2.60 -9.30
C LEU A 121 12.67 -3.43 -10.46
N PRO A 122 13.56 -4.42 -10.26
CA PRO A 122 14.06 -5.26 -11.35
C PRO A 122 12.99 -6.09 -12.06
N ARG A 123 11.81 -6.22 -11.47
CA ARG A 123 10.68 -7.00 -11.99
C ARG A 123 9.57 -6.13 -12.57
N LEU A 124 9.67 -4.81 -12.43
CA LEU A 124 8.77 -3.86 -13.06
C LEU A 124 9.19 -3.63 -14.51
N LYS A 125 8.23 -3.50 -15.39
CA LYS A 125 8.40 -3.28 -16.83
C LYS A 125 7.57 -2.08 -17.29
N SER A 126 7.76 -1.65 -18.51
CA SER A 126 6.88 -0.64 -19.12
C SER A 126 5.40 -1.08 -19.00
N GLY A 127 4.56 -0.20 -18.50
CA GLY A 127 3.15 -0.46 -18.18
C GLY A 127 2.91 -1.00 -16.76
N SER A 128 3.94 -1.41 -16.01
CA SER A 128 3.79 -1.75 -14.59
C SER A 128 3.34 -0.55 -13.78
N LYS A 129 2.58 -0.81 -12.72
CA LYS A 129 2.03 0.22 -11.84
C LYS A 129 2.42 -0.03 -10.39
N VAL A 130 2.77 1.04 -9.69
CA VAL A 130 3.06 1.01 -8.24
C VAL A 130 2.07 1.93 -7.55
N ILE A 131 1.15 1.36 -6.81
CA ILE A 131 0.07 2.08 -6.12
C ILE A 131 0.43 2.21 -4.65
N ASN A 132 0.53 3.45 -4.18
CA ASN A 132 0.93 3.75 -2.82
C ASN A 132 -0.27 4.32 -2.04
N VAL A 133 -0.68 3.60 -0.99
CA VAL A 133 -1.81 4.03 -0.15
C VAL A 133 -1.32 5.09 0.85
N SER A 134 -1.76 6.32 0.63
CA SER A 134 -1.55 7.48 1.48
C SER A 134 -2.75 7.70 2.41
N SER A 135 -3.10 8.94 2.70
CA SER A 135 -4.20 9.34 3.58
C SER A 135 -4.64 10.77 3.29
N GLN A 136 -5.87 11.13 3.65
CA GLN A 136 -6.30 12.53 3.68
C GLN A 136 -5.44 13.39 4.63
N LEU A 137 -4.88 12.78 5.68
CA LEU A 137 -4.00 13.47 6.63
C LEU A 137 -2.64 13.86 6.00
N ALA A 138 -2.36 13.41 4.78
CA ALA A 138 -1.20 13.85 4.03
C ALA A 138 -1.37 15.25 3.43
N ALA A 139 -2.61 15.72 3.28
CA ALA A 139 -2.88 17.03 2.69
C ALA A 139 -2.55 18.17 3.67
N SER A 140 -1.85 19.19 3.20
CA SER A 140 -1.57 20.42 3.96
C SER A 140 -2.85 21.21 4.32
N THR A 141 -3.97 20.87 3.68
CA THR A 141 -5.30 21.43 3.94
C THR A 141 -6.04 20.73 5.09
N TRP A 142 -5.47 19.67 5.70
CA TRP A 142 -6.09 18.96 6.83
C TRP A 142 -6.21 19.91 8.04
N PRO A 143 -7.43 20.17 8.57
CA PRO A 143 -7.65 21.25 9.52
C PRO A 143 -7.47 20.86 10.98
N TYR A 144 -7.20 19.58 11.29
CA TYR A 144 -7.16 19.07 12.66
C TYR A 144 -5.75 18.72 13.11
N GLY A 145 -5.49 18.86 14.43
CA GLY A 145 -4.25 18.43 15.06
C GLY A 145 -4.20 16.93 15.33
N GLY A 146 -3.14 16.47 16.02
CA GLY A 146 -2.89 15.05 16.31
C GLY A 146 -2.28 14.30 15.13
N PHE A 147 -2.07 13.01 15.30
CA PHE A 147 -1.55 12.12 14.25
C PHE A 147 -0.23 12.59 13.60
N TYR A 148 0.64 13.28 14.35
CA TYR A 148 1.80 13.98 13.77
C TYR A 148 2.71 13.06 12.96
N ALA A 149 3.11 11.90 13.53
CA ALA A 149 3.93 10.93 12.83
C ALA A 149 3.22 10.37 11.59
N TYR A 150 1.94 10.04 11.73
CA TYR A 150 1.14 9.48 10.63
C TYR A 150 1.00 10.48 9.47
N GLY A 151 0.50 11.68 9.76
CA GLY A 151 0.32 12.73 8.76
C GLY A 151 1.62 13.08 8.05
N ALA A 152 2.69 13.35 8.83
CA ALA A 152 4.01 13.67 8.29
C ALA A 152 4.56 12.55 7.40
N THR A 153 4.43 11.28 7.81
CA THR A 153 4.94 10.14 7.03
C THR A 153 4.13 9.88 5.76
N LYS A 154 2.81 10.05 5.80
CA LYS A 154 1.95 9.90 4.62
C LYS A 154 2.15 11.04 3.62
N ALA A 155 2.35 12.28 4.08
CA ALA A 155 2.73 13.41 3.23
C ALA A 155 4.13 13.22 2.62
N GLY A 156 5.11 12.85 3.46
CA GLY A 156 6.48 12.58 3.01
C GLY A 156 6.55 11.44 1.99
N MET A 157 5.83 10.35 2.22
CA MET A 157 5.72 9.23 1.28
C MET A 157 5.10 9.69 -0.04
N ALA A 158 3.99 10.43 -0.01
CA ALA A 158 3.35 10.95 -1.21
C ALA A 158 4.32 11.84 -2.01
N ARG A 159 5.01 12.76 -1.33
CA ARG A 159 6.00 13.64 -1.98
C ARG A 159 7.18 12.86 -2.56
N MET A 160 7.68 11.85 -1.84
CA MET A 160 8.77 10.99 -2.31
C MET A 160 8.35 10.21 -3.55
N MET A 161 7.17 9.59 -3.55
CA MET A 161 6.67 8.82 -4.68
C MET A 161 6.41 9.67 -5.92
N ARG A 162 6.06 10.95 -5.76
CA ARG A 162 6.01 11.90 -6.88
C ARG A 162 7.38 12.13 -7.52
N SER A 163 8.46 12.18 -6.75
CA SER A 163 9.82 12.25 -7.28
C SER A 163 10.20 10.96 -8.02
N VAL A 164 9.88 9.81 -7.42
CA VAL A 164 10.08 8.48 -8.05
C VAL A 164 9.33 8.36 -9.38
N ALA A 165 8.13 8.94 -9.48
CA ALA A 165 7.37 8.97 -10.74
C ALA A 165 8.14 9.67 -11.87
N ALA A 166 8.83 10.78 -11.56
CA ALA A 166 9.67 11.46 -12.53
C ALA A 166 10.88 10.61 -12.95
N ASP A 167 11.54 9.95 -11.99
CA ASP A 167 12.71 9.10 -12.27
C ASP A 167 12.38 7.85 -13.09
N LEU A 168 11.16 7.31 -12.96
CA LEU A 168 10.76 6.07 -13.64
C LEU A 168 9.90 6.32 -14.90
N LYS A 169 9.64 7.57 -15.27
CA LYS A 169 8.81 7.94 -16.41
C LYS A 169 9.32 7.34 -17.71
N ASP A 170 10.60 7.47 -17.98
CA ASP A 170 11.23 6.98 -19.23
C ASP A 170 11.29 5.44 -19.30
N GLN A 171 11.13 4.77 -18.16
CA GLN A 171 10.97 3.31 -18.09
C GLN A 171 9.52 2.87 -18.32
N GLY A 172 8.59 3.81 -18.43
CA GLY A 172 7.18 3.51 -18.66
C GLY A 172 6.46 2.97 -17.41
N ILE A 173 7.01 3.16 -16.21
CA ILE A 173 6.42 2.70 -14.94
C ILE A 173 5.55 3.80 -14.35
N VAL A 174 4.31 3.44 -13.99
CA VAL A 174 3.32 4.37 -13.44
C VAL A 174 3.36 4.33 -11.92
N ILE A 175 3.51 5.46 -11.27
CA ILE A 175 3.46 5.60 -9.81
C ILE A 175 2.17 6.31 -9.41
N GLY A 176 1.30 5.62 -8.69
CA GLY A 176 0.05 6.17 -8.19
C GLY A 176 0.10 6.43 -6.68
N ILE A 177 -0.57 7.49 -6.24
CA ILE A 177 -0.74 7.84 -4.84
C ILE A 177 -2.24 7.94 -4.56
N VAL A 178 -2.74 7.19 -3.56
CA VAL A 178 -4.19 7.09 -3.30
C VAL A 178 -4.51 7.33 -1.84
N HIS A 179 -5.46 8.23 -1.58
CA HIS A 179 -6.20 8.26 -0.32
C HIS A 179 -7.33 7.22 -0.39
N PRO A 180 -7.32 6.21 0.51
CA PRO A 180 -8.26 5.08 0.41
C PRO A 180 -9.68 5.40 0.88
N GLY A 181 -9.93 6.61 1.40
CA GLY A 181 -11.13 6.96 2.15
C GLY A 181 -10.98 6.73 3.65
N TYR A 182 -12.02 7.09 4.42
CA TYR A 182 -12.14 6.72 5.83
C TYR A 182 -12.81 5.34 5.89
N VAL A 183 -11.99 4.29 6.04
CA VAL A 183 -12.37 2.90 5.76
C VAL A 183 -12.51 2.09 7.05
N GLN A 184 -13.57 1.31 7.16
CA GLN A 184 -13.88 0.41 8.27
C GLN A 184 -12.82 -0.69 8.39
N THR A 185 -11.79 -0.45 9.21
CA THR A 185 -10.68 -1.37 9.47
C THR A 185 -10.35 -1.36 10.96
N ASP A 186 -9.51 -2.28 11.41
CA ASP A 186 -8.99 -2.27 12.79
C ASP A 186 -8.29 -0.94 13.15
N MET A 187 -7.81 -0.20 12.18
CA MET A 187 -7.15 1.09 12.36
C MET A 187 -8.14 2.24 12.63
N SER A 188 -9.28 2.23 11.98
CA SER A 188 -10.23 3.35 11.93
C SER A 188 -11.52 3.07 12.71
N GLY A 189 -11.79 1.81 13.04
CA GLY A 189 -13.01 1.36 13.69
C GLY A 189 -14.20 1.18 12.74
N PRO A 190 -15.31 0.64 13.28
CA PRO A 190 -16.51 0.31 12.49
C PRO A 190 -17.34 1.52 12.07
N GLU A 191 -17.15 2.68 12.71
CA GLU A 191 -17.89 3.92 12.44
C GLU A 191 -17.37 4.67 11.19
N ALA A 192 -16.33 4.15 10.53
CA ALA A 192 -15.83 4.76 9.30
C ALA A 192 -16.85 4.62 8.15
N GLU A 193 -16.76 5.53 7.17
CA GLU A 193 -17.81 5.72 6.16
C GLU A 193 -17.79 4.68 5.05
N ILE A 194 -16.62 4.07 4.79
CA ILE A 194 -16.38 3.27 3.57
C ILE A 194 -16.01 1.85 3.98
N THR A 195 -16.60 0.87 3.32
CA THR A 195 -16.19 -0.52 3.53
C THR A 195 -14.84 -0.83 2.88
N PRO A 196 -14.06 -1.78 3.41
CA PRO A 196 -12.82 -2.22 2.77
C PRO A 196 -13.01 -2.67 1.32
N GLU A 197 -14.15 -3.32 1.03
CA GLU A 197 -14.51 -3.78 -0.32
C GLU A 197 -14.68 -2.62 -1.29
N ALA A 198 -15.39 -1.57 -0.89
CA ALA A 198 -15.63 -0.40 -1.75
C ALA A 198 -14.32 0.37 -2.02
N SER A 199 -13.51 0.57 -0.96
CA SER A 199 -12.19 1.19 -1.08
C SER A 199 -11.26 0.40 -2.02
N ALA A 200 -11.16 -0.91 -1.81
CA ALA A 200 -10.33 -1.79 -2.63
C ALA A 200 -10.79 -1.80 -4.10
N ALA A 201 -12.10 -1.83 -4.34
CA ALA A 201 -12.67 -1.77 -5.70
C ALA A 201 -12.29 -0.47 -6.42
N GLY A 202 -12.38 0.66 -5.73
CA GLY A 202 -11.99 1.96 -6.28
C GLY A 202 -10.49 2.03 -6.57
N ILE A 203 -9.64 1.60 -5.63
CA ILE A 203 -8.18 1.57 -5.81
C ILE A 203 -7.80 0.66 -6.99
N ARG A 204 -8.43 -0.51 -7.10
CA ARG A 204 -8.20 -1.44 -8.20
C ARG A 204 -8.63 -0.85 -9.55
N LYS A 205 -9.76 -0.13 -9.59
CA LYS A 205 -10.21 0.59 -10.78
C LYS A 205 -9.19 1.65 -11.20
N LEU A 206 -8.73 2.49 -10.27
CA LEU A 206 -7.67 3.48 -10.53
C LEU A 206 -6.39 2.81 -11.07
N ALA A 207 -5.96 1.72 -10.44
CA ALA A 207 -4.81 0.97 -10.92
C ALA A 207 -4.99 0.43 -12.36
N ALA A 208 -6.20 0.06 -12.76
CA ALA A 208 -6.49 -0.38 -14.12
C ALA A 208 -6.44 0.77 -15.13
N GLU A 209 -7.00 1.94 -14.78
CA GLU A 209 -7.21 3.08 -15.66
C GLU A 209 -5.97 4.00 -15.78
N TRP A 210 -5.09 4.02 -14.77
CA TRP A 210 -3.96 4.95 -14.78
C TRP A 210 -2.95 4.67 -15.87
N THR A 211 -2.50 5.76 -16.49
CA THR A 211 -1.45 5.81 -17.52
C THR A 211 -0.27 6.65 -17.02
N LEU A 212 0.76 6.81 -17.84
CA LEU A 212 1.90 7.68 -17.53
C LEU A 212 1.50 9.15 -17.33
N GLU A 213 0.38 9.59 -17.86
CA GLU A 213 -0.14 10.95 -17.68
C GLU A 213 -0.55 11.20 -16.21
N HIS A 214 -1.00 10.14 -15.51
CA HIS A 214 -1.40 10.19 -14.11
C HIS A 214 -0.24 9.86 -13.14
N SER A 215 0.95 9.57 -13.68
CA SER A 215 2.08 9.15 -12.85
C SER A 215 2.56 10.28 -11.93
N GLY A 216 2.53 10.02 -10.64
CA GLY A 216 2.87 10.98 -9.59
C GLY A 216 1.70 11.81 -9.06
N ASP A 217 0.51 11.62 -9.58
CA ASP A 217 -0.69 12.31 -9.08
C ASP A 217 -1.27 11.65 -7.83
N PHE A 218 -2.00 12.45 -7.06
CA PHE A 218 -2.66 12.04 -5.84
C PHE A 218 -4.17 12.09 -6.00
N TYR A 219 -4.83 10.93 -5.86
CA TYR A 219 -6.27 10.78 -6.01
C TYR A 219 -6.91 10.16 -4.78
N LYS A 220 -8.21 10.38 -4.61
CA LYS A 220 -9.05 9.59 -3.72
C LYS A 220 -9.41 8.27 -4.39
N TRP A 221 -9.77 7.28 -3.61
CA TRP A 221 -10.20 5.95 -4.05
C TRP A 221 -11.32 5.98 -5.10
N ASN A 222 -12.17 7.00 -5.10
CA ASN A 222 -13.30 7.18 -6.01
C ASN A 222 -12.92 7.88 -7.34
N GLY A 223 -11.64 8.21 -7.55
CA GLY A 223 -11.14 8.84 -8.76
C GLY A 223 -11.13 10.37 -8.74
N GLU A 224 -11.52 10.99 -7.63
CA GLU A 224 -11.38 12.44 -7.49
C GLU A 224 -9.94 12.83 -7.18
N PRO A 225 -9.41 13.93 -7.74
CA PRO A 225 -8.11 14.48 -7.32
C PRO A 225 -8.09 14.77 -5.81
N HIS A 226 -6.96 14.51 -5.17
CA HIS A 226 -6.74 14.83 -3.76
C HIS A 226 -5.78 15.99 -3.60
N ALA A 227 -6.00 16.82 -2.57
CA ALA A 227 -5.06 17.88 -2.21
C ALA A 227 -3.72 17.32 -1.70
N TRP A 228 -2.67 18.11 -1.88
CA TRP A 228 -1.31 17.82 -1.37
C TRP A 228 -1.12 18.36 0.04
#